data_8650d9c6e9e116bb8ce53886ce5267ec
#
_entry.id   8650d9c6e9e116bb8ce53886ce5267ec
#
_cell.length_a   1.000
_cell.length_b   1.000
_cell.length_c   1.000
_cell.angle_alpha   90.00
_cell.angle_beta   90.00
_cell.angle_gamma   90.00
#
_symmetry.space_group_name_H-M   'P 1'
#
loop_
_entity.id
_entity.type
_entity.pdbx_description
1 polymer ?
#
loop_
_entity_poly.entity_id
_entity_poly.type
_entity_poly.pdbx_seq_one_letter_code
_entity_poly.pdbx_strand_id
1 'polypeptide(L)'
;MKFSIGLRWEEWEADYSDSLQESFNPTDKMSGGKISLIKSMTNGTNMYASLAKGYKQGGFNLGLGLDANSTNQNLAYDPEFLTNYELGINTKLLDSKINFNGVLFYSNREDQQVLISTQTDPSDPNTFSFLTQNAAEGVNHGLEINMDMDINQSLSAFVNLGILKTEIKNWQSRQDLEGRAQAHAPERSYALGLNWAPTSHTYLAIDFTGKSSFYYSDSHNNKSKSYVLTNLNLGYVKNNWNYELWARNIFDEYYSVRGFYFGNEAPNFIDTLYERHGDPRHIGVSIRYDF
;
A
#
# COMPACT_ATOMS: atom_id res chain seq x y z
N MET A 1 -11.94 16.24 26.29
CA MET A 1 -12.32 14.94 25.75
C MET A 1 -13.36 15.18 24.66
N LYS A 2 -13.16 14.63 23.47
CA LYS A 2 -14.06 14.79 22.33
C LYS A 2 -14.51 13.40 21.87
N PHE A 3 -15.82 13.22 21.72
CA PHE A 3 -16.42 12.02 21.14
C PHE A 3 -17.00 12.38 19.79
N SER A 4 -16.83 11.50 18.79
CA SER A 4 -17.47 11.66 17.48
C SER A 4 -17.98 10.32 16.96
N ILE A 5 -19.12 10.39 16.27
CA ILE A 5 -19.75 9.27 15.59
C ILE A 5 -20.15 9.73 14.19
N GLY A 6 -19.88 8.91 13.20
CA GLY A 6 -20.31 9.08 11.82
C GLY A 6 -20.87 7.77 11.31
N LEU A 7 -21.97 7.82 10.58
CA LEU A 7 -22.61 6.68 9.96
C LEU A 7 -22.80 6.96 8.47
N ARG A 8 -22.64 5.93 7.66
CA ARG A 8 -22.90 5.96 6.23
C ARG A 8 -23.72 4.73 5.85
N TRP A 9 -24.71 4.95 5.02
CA TRP A 9 -25.47 3.91 4.35
C TRP A 9 -25.47 4.20 2.86
N GLU A 10 -25.34 3.17 2.04
CA GLU A 10 -25.28 3.27 0.59
C GLU A 10 -25.99 2.08 -0.04
N GLU A 11 -26.74 2.34 -1.09
CA GLU A 11 -27.31 1.33 -1.97
C GLU A 11 -26.75 1.57 -3.36
N TRP A 12 -26.25 0.51 -3.96
CA TRP A 12 -25.72 0.49 -5.31
C TRP A 12 -26.54 -0.47 -6.15
N GLU A 13 -26.92 -0.03 -7.32
CA GLU A 13 -27.65 -0.79 -8.31
C GLU A 13 -26.97 -0.60 -9.67
N ALA A 14 -26.91 -1.66 -10.48
CA ALA A 14 -26.38 -1.57 -11.82
C ALA A 14 -27.16 -2.49 -12.77
N ASP A 15 -27.25 -2.06 -14.02
CA ASP A 15 -27.78 -2.83 -15.13
C ASP A 15 -26.63 -3.32 -15.99
N TYR A 16 -26.47 -4.63 -16.10
CA TYR A 16 -25.50 -5.25 -16.99
C TYR A 16 -26.22 -5.88 -18.18
N SER A 17 -25.68 -5.63 -19.38
CA SER A 17 -26.07 -6.35 -20.60
C SER A 17 -24.86 -6.48 -21.52
N ASP A 18 -24.74 -7.60 -22.22
CA ASP A 18 -23.65 -7.86 -23.16
C ASP A 18 -24.14 -8.29 -24.56
N SER A 19 -23.19 -8.49 -25.48
CA SER A 19 -23.48 -8.93 -26.85
C SER A 19 -23.99 -10.37 -26.97
N LEU A 20 -23.89 -11.15 -25.90
CA LEU A 20 -24.42 -12.51 -25.82
C LEU A 20 -25.85 -12.56 -25.31
N GLN A 21 -26.49 -11.37 -25.13
CA GLN A 21 -27.83 -11.20 -24.56
C GLN A 21 -27.96 -11.63 -23.09
N GLU A 22 -26.86 -11.75 -22.39
CA GLU A 22 -26.85 -11.91 -20.94
C GLU A 22 -27.19 -10.57 -20.30
N SER A 23 -28.10 -10.57 -19.34
CA SER A 23 -28.44 -9.38 -18.55
C SER A 23 -28.72 -9.75 -17.11
N PHE A 24 -28.27 -8.91 -16.19
CA PHE A 24 -28.59 -9.03 -14.78
C PHE A 24 -28.43 -7.69 -14.07
N ASN A 25 -29.14 -7.53 -12.96
CA ASN A 25 -29.27 -6.27 -12.23
C ASN A 25 -28.89 -6.51 -10.78
N PRO A 26 -27.59 -6.45 -10.43
CA PRO A 26 -27.16 -6.60 -9.05
C PRO A 26 -27.45 -5.35 -8.24
N THR A 27 -27.80 -5.57 -6.99
CA THR A 27 -28.07 -4.52 -6.00
C THR A 27 -27.32 -4.86 -4.71
N ASP A 28 -26.50 -3.95 -4.23
CA ASP A 28 -25.76 -4.09 -2.98
C ASP A 28 -26.18 -3.01 -1.98
N LYS A 29 -26.32 -3.43 -0.72
CA LYS A 29 -26.57 -2.53 0.41
C LYS A 29 -25.39 -2.56 1.35
N MET A 30 -24.74 -1.41 1.52
CA MET A 30 -23.54 -1.29 2.32
C MET A 30 -23.77 -0.31 3.46
N SER A 31 -23.21 -0.63 4.61
CA SER A 31 -23.20 0.28 5.77
C SER A 31 -21.81 0.38 6.36
N GLY A 32 -21.43 1.57 6.72
CA GLY A 32 -20.16 1.87 7.36
C GLY A 32 -20.30 2.97 8.39
N GLY A 33 -19.22 3.26 9.08
CA GLY A 33 -19.22 4.32 10.07
C GLY A 33 -17.94 4.36 10.87
N LYS A 34 -17.81 5.39 11.70
CA LYS A 34 -16.68 5.56 12.61
C LYS A 34 -17.14 6.08 13.95
N ILE A 35 -16.63 5.49 15.01
CA ILE A 35 -16.71 6.01 16.38
C ILE A 35 -15.30 6.36 16.80
N SER A 36 -15.09 7.54 17.38
CA SER A 36 -13.79 7.93 17.92
C SER A 36 -13.88 8.71 19.20
N LEU A 37 -12.91 8.50 20.06
CA LEU A 37 -12.72 9.18 21.32
C LEU A 37 -11.32 9.80 21.34
N ILE A 38 -11.25 11.10 21.54
CA ILE A 38 -10.00 11.85 21.60
C ILE A 38 -9.87 12.51 22.97
N LYS A 39 -8.74 12.32 23.62
CA LYS A 39 -8.35 12.99 24.86
C LYS A 39 -7.15 13.89 24.60
N SER A 40 -7.35 15.19 24.70
CA SER A 40 -6.27 16.19 24.69
C SER A 40 -5.81 16.47 26.12
N MET A 41 -4.51 16.50 26.33
CA MET A 41 -3.85 16.81 27.59
C MET A 41 -3.30 18.24 27.56
N THR A 42 -3.04 18.81 28.72
CA THR A 42 -2.54 20.20 28.89
C THR A 42 -1.14 20.40 28.29
N ASN A 43 -0.34 19.34 28.17
CA ASN A 43 0.99 19.37 27.58
C ASN A 43 0.99 19.26 26.02
N GLY A 44 -0.18 19.38 25.38
CA GLY A 44 -0.32 19.29 23.94
C GLY A 44 -0.38 17.86 23.38
N THR A 45 -0.36 16.83 24.25
CA THR A 45 -0.53 15.44 23.84
C THR A 45 -2.00 15.14 23.53
N ASN A 46 -2.25 14.51 22.39
CA ASN A 46 -3.55 13.96 22.02
C ASN A 46 -3.44 12.44 21.92
N MET A 47 -4.32 11.75 22.63
CA MET A 47 -4.51 10.31 22.50
C MET A 47 -5.88 10.03 21.92
N TYR A 48 -5.99 9.02 21.07
CA TYR A 48 -7.27 8.63 20.53
C TYR A 48 -7.43 7.11 20.47
N ALA A 49 -8.70 6.70 20.53
CA ALA A 49 -9.14 5.37 20.16
C ALA A 49 -10.23 5.50 19.09
N SER A 50 -10.20 4.66 18.08
CA SER A 50 -11.25 4.63 17.07
C SER A 50 -11.60 3.23 16.63
N LEU A 51 -12.86 3.06 16.27
CA LEU A 51 -13.43 1.90 15.58
C LEU A 51 -14.09 2.41 14.32
N ALA A 52 -13.70 1.87 13.17
CA ALA A 52 -14.27 2.22 11.88
C ALA A 52 -14.66 0.96 11.09
N LYS A 53 -15.82 0.97 10.46
CA LYS A 53 -16.21 0.02 9.43
C LYS A 53 -16.31 0.74 8.11
N GLY A 54 -15.49 0.29 7.14
CA GLY A 54 -15.51 0.74 5.76
C GLY A 54 -15.94 -0.38 4.83
N TYR A 55 -16.22 -0.04 3.57
CA TYR A 55 -16.54 -1.00 2.53
C TYR A 55 -15.99 -0.54 1.18
N LYS A 56 -15.81 -1.51 0.30
CA LYS A 56 -15.56 -1.33 -1.11
C LYS A 56 -16.71 -1.98 -1.86
N GLN A 57 -17.30 -1.23 -2.78
CA GLN A 57 -18.42 -1.66 -3.59
C GLN A 57 -18.12 -2.94 -4.38
N GLY A 58 -19.13 -3.76 -4.60
CA GLY A 58 -19.13 -4.86 -5.55
C GLY A 58 -19.03 -4.38 -6.99
N GLY A 59 -18.96 -5.29 -7.94
CA GLY A 59 -18.82 -4.95 -9.35
C GLY A 59 -18.92 -6.15 -10.26
N PHE A 60 -18.41 -6.00 -11.51
CA PHE A 60 -18.50 -7.00 -12.56
C PHE A 60 -17.11 -7.33 -13.13
N ASN A 61 -16.97 -8.58 -13.54
CA ASN A 61 -15.85 -9.06 -14.34
C ASN A 61 -16.19 -8.89 -15.83
N LEU A 62 -15.79 -7.76 -16.41
CA LEU A 62 -16.01 -7.45 -17.81
C LEU A 62 -15.02 -8.21 -18.72
N GLY A 63 -15.49 -8.61 -19.92
CA GLY A 63 -14.63 -9.21 -20.94
C GLY A 63 -14.30 -10.69 -20.71
N LEU A 64 -14.91 -11.33 -19.73
CA LEU A 64 -14.97 -12.77 -19.70
C LEU A 64 -15.88 -13.23 -20.84
N GLY A 65 -15.30 -13.85 -21.87
CA GLY A 65 -16.12 -14.61 -22.82
C GLY A 65 -16.86 -15.66 -22.01
N LEU A 66 -18.15 -15.48 -21.86
CA LEU A 66 -19.02 -16.51 -21.31
C LEU A 66 -19.03 -17.65 -22.34
N ASP A 67 -18.16 -18.63 -22.16
CA ASP A 67 -18.40 -19.89 -22.82
C ASP A 67 -19.70 -20.50 -22.25
N ALA A 68 -20.40 -21.28 -23.00
CA ALA A 68 -21.73 -21.78 -22.67
C ALA A 68 -21.81 -22.61 -21.36
N ASN A 69 -20.72 -22.74 -20.64
CA ASN A 69 -20.56 -23.44 -19.36
C ASN A 69 -20.23 -22.53 -18.18
N SER A 70 -19.98 -21.22 -18.40
CA SER A 70 -19.77 -20.28 -17.30
C SER A 70 -21.11 -19.91 -16.69
N THR A 71 -21.32 -20.36 -15.48
CA THR A 71 -22.47 -19.93 -14.68
C THR A 71 -22.31 -18.45 -14.33
N ASN A 72 -23.41 -17.68 -14.29
CA ASN A 72 -23.48 -16.25 -13.90
C ASN A 72 -22.80 -15.94 -12.56
N GLN A 73 -22.40 -16.95 -11.78
CA GLN A 73 -21.74 -16.86 -10.49
C GLN A 73 -20.36 -16.17 -10.52
N ASN A 74 -19.71 -16.11 -11.69
CA ASN A 74 -18.40 -15.48 -11.82
C ASN A 74 -18.44 -14.07 -12.41
N LEU A 75 -19.60 -13.62 -12.82
CA LEU A 75 -19.74 -12.34 -13.51
C LEU A 75 -19.75 -11.17 -12.52
N ALA A 76 -20.49 -11.28 -11.40
CA ALA A 76 -20.52 -10.30 -10.34
C ALA A 76 -19.63 -10.73 -9.16
N TYR A 77 -19.15 -9.75 -8.42
CA TYR A 77 -18.53 -9.94 -7.12
C TYR A 77 -19.11 -8.96 -6.10
N ASP A 78 -19.21 -9.44 -4.86
CA ASP A 78 -19.85 -8.75 -3.76
C ASP A 78 -18.98 -7.63 -3.15
N PRO A 79 -19.55 -6.73 -2.34
CA PRO A 79 -18.79 -5.74 -1.57
C PRO A 79 -17.79 -6.39 -0.60
N GLU A 80 -16.63 -5.76 -0.46
CA GLU A 80 -15.63 -6.07 0.57
C GLU A 80 -15.82 -5.16 1.77
N PHE A 81 -15.68 -5.66 2.99
CA PHE A 81 -15.77 -4.92 4.23
C PHE A 81 -14.46 -4.90 4.99
N LEU A 82 -14.17 -3.79 5.66
CA LEU A 82 -13.03 -3.62 6.55
C LEU A 82 -13.49 -3.07 7.88
N THR A 83 -13.19 -3.80 8.97
CA THR A 83 -13.34 -3.28 10.34
C THR A 83 -11.96 -2.96 10.90
N ASN A 84 -11.74 -1.70 11.30
CA ASN A 84 -10.45 -1.21 11.77
C ASN A 84 -10.56 -0.64 13.19
N TYR A 85 -9.65 -1.07 14.05
CA TYR A 85 -9.44 -0.60 15.41
C TYR A 85 -8.11 0.11 15.49
N GLU A 86 -8.09 1.32 16.05
CA GLU A 86 -6.87 2.10 16.22
C GLU A 86 -6.74 2.67 17.62
N LEU A 87 -5.51 2.68 18.11
CA LEU A 87 -5.06 3.45 19.25
C LEU A 87 -3.90 4.35 18.80
N GLY A 88 -4.04 5.65 18.97
CA GLY A 88 -3.01 6.58 18.52
C GLY A 88 -2.64 7.62 19.55
N ILE A 89 -1.42 8.10 19.42
CA ILE A 89 -0.87 9.21 20.18
C ILE A 89 -0.20 10.21 19.24
N ASN A 90 -0.47 11.49 19.47
CA ASN A 90 0.24 12.59 18.83
C ASN A 90 0.72 13.52 19.93
N THR A 91 2.00 13.79 19.98
CA THR A 91 2.60 14.59 21.06
C THR A 91 3.81 15.38 20.60
N LYS A 92 4.08 16.47 21.31
CA LYS A 92 5.31 17.24 21.19
C LYS A 92 6.17 17.01 22.42
N LEU A 93 7.43 16.66 22.22
CA LEU A 93 8.39 16.37 23.27
C LEU A 93 9.56 17.35 23.21
N LEU A 94 10.30 17.47 24.31
CA LEU A 94 11.51 18.31 24.42
C LEU A 94 11.28 19.76 23.95
N ASP A 95 10.31 20.44 24.56
CA ASP A 95 9.95 21.83 24.22
C ASP A 95 9.60 22.02 22.73
N SER A 96 8.84 21.05 22.20
CA SER A 96 8.40 21.00 20.79
C SER A 96 9.50 20.74 19.76
N LYS A 97 10.69 20.32 20.17
CA LYS A 97 11.76 19.91 19.26
C LYS A 97 11.49 18.56 18.59
N ILE A 98 10.63 17.73 19.19
CA ILE A 98 10.23 16.45 18.62
C ILE A 98 8.71 16.44 18.46
N ASN A 99 8.25 16.24 17.23
CA ASN A 99 6.87 15.88 16.93
C ASN A 99 6.80 14.36 16.78
N PHE A 100 6.01 13.71 17.61
CA PHE A 100 5.85 12.26 17.62
C PHE A 100 4.41 11.87 17.33
N ASN A 101 4.21 10.97 16.37
CA ASN A 101 2.94 10.32 16.10
C ASN A 101 3.16 8.80 16.13
N GLY A 102 2.34 8.09 16.89
CA GLY A 102 2.36 6.62 16.95
C GLY A 102 0.96 6.07 16.86
N VAL A 103 0.76 5.03 16.05
CA VAL A 103 -0.53 4.36 15.85
C VAL A 103 -0.35 2.85 15.93
N LEU A 104 -1.13 2.21 16.80
CA LEU A 104 -1.36 0.77 16.81
C LEU A 104 -2.68 0.50 16.11
N PHE A 105 -2.71 -0.45 15.19
CA PHE A 105 -3.93 -0.80 14.49
C PHE A 105 -4.13 -2.31 14.37
N TYR A 106 -5.40 -2.69 14.26
CA TYR A 106 -5.85 -4.03 13.94
C TYR A 106 -7.02 -3.92 12.99
N SER A 107 -6.93 -4.56 11.82
CA SER A 107 -7.96 -4.55 10.79
C SER A 107 -8.36 -5.95 10.42
N ASN A 108 -9.66 -6.19 10.35
CA ASN A 108 -10.26 -7.41 9.79
C ASN A 108 -10.92 -7.08 8.45
N ARG A 109 -10.57 -7.85 7.41
CA ARG A 109 -11.14 -7.75 6.07
C ARG A 109 -12.01 -8.98 5.82
N GLU A 110 -13.24 -8.74 5.39
CA GLU A 110 -14.24 -9.74 5.06
C GLU A 110 -14.60 -9.62 3.59
N ASP A 111 -14.83 -10.73 2.93
CA ASP A 111 -15.18 -10.79 1.50
C ASP A 111 -14.17 -10.05 0.60
N GLN A 112 -12.87 -10.23 0.89
CA GLN A 112 -11.80 -9.53 0.20
C GLN A 112 -11.85 -9.78 -1.30
N GLN A 113 -11.94 -8.70 -2.09
CA GLN A 113 -11.90 -8.75 -3.54
C GLN A 113 -10.47 -8.98 -4.02
N VAL A 114 -10.21 -10.16 -4.58
CA VAL A 114 -8.90 -10.57 -5.06
C VAL A 114 -8.96 -10.78 -6.56
N LEU A 115 -8.00 -10.19 -7.29
CA LEU A 115 -7.82 -10.43 -8.71
C LEU A 115 -7.01 -11.71 -8.90
N ILE A 116 -7.64 -12.72 -9.47
CA ILE A 116 -7.03 -14.02 -9.79
C ILE A 116 -6.76 -14.06 -11.29
N SER A 117 -5.56 -14.48 -11.68
CA SER A 117 -5.27 -14.86 -13.07
C SER A 117 -5.39 -16.36 -13.23
N THR A 118 -6.17 -16.80 -14.20
CA THR A 118 -6.36 -18.20 -14.53
C THR A 118 -6.02 -18.42 -15.99
N GLN A 119 -5.20 -19.42 -16.27
CA GLN A 119 -4.96 -19.89 -17.63
C GLN A 119 -5.98 -20.98 -17.93
N THR A 120 -6.84 -20.76 -18.93
CA THR A 120 -7.93 -21.69 -19.28
C THR A 120 -7.44 -22.88 -20.11
N ASP A 121 -6.39 -22.68 -20.91
CA ASP A 121 -5.69 -23.74 -21.64
C ASP A 121 -4.18 -23.66 -21.31
N PRO A 122 -3.63 -24.62 -20.54
CA PRO A 122 -2.20 -24.63 -20.23
C PRO A 122 -1.27 -24.78 -21.44
N SER A 123 -1.80 -25.22 -22.59
CA SER A 123 -1.04 -25.36 -23.84
C SER A 123 -1.01 -24.08 -24.68
N ASP A 124 -1.89 -23.11 -24.40
CA ASP A 124 -1.94 -21.80 -25.05
C ASP A 124 -1.73 -20.65 -24.06
N PRO A 125 -0.55 -20.02 -24.08
CA PRO A 125 -0.23 -18.92 -23.17
C PRO A 125 -1.10 -17.67 -23.35
N ASN A 126 -1.88 -17.57 -24.43
CA ASN A 126 -2.76 -16.43 -24.68
C ASN A 126 -4.15 -16.58 -24.03
N THR A 127 -4.43 -17.71 -23.37
CA THR A 127 -5.71 -17.99 -22.73
C THR A 127 -5.78 -17.52 -21.27
N PHE A 128 -5.12 -16.44 -20.93
CA PHE A 128 -5.22 -15.83 -19.60
C PHE A 128 -6.54 -15.08 -19.43
N SER A 129 -7.22 -15.37 -18.34
CA SER A 129 -8.40 -14.67 -17.86
C SER A 129 -8.09 -14.04 -16.50
N PHE A 130 -8.54 -12.82 -16.28
CA PHE A 130 -8.44 -12.12 -15.01
C PHE A 130 -9.83 -12.00 -14.39
N LEU A 131 -9.99 -12.56 -13.21
CA LEU A 131 -11.27 -12.63 -12.50
C LEU A 131 -11.14 -12.02 -11.11
N THR A 132 -11.98 -11.07 -10.79
CA THR A 132 -12.16 -10.61 -9.41
C THR A 132 -13.18 -11.49 -8.71
N GLN A 133 -12.82 -12.00 -7.54
CA GLN A 133 -13.69 -12.81 -6.69
C GLN A 133 -13.60 -12.34 -5.24
N ASN A 134 -14.67 -12.55 -4.47
CA ASN A 134 -14.65 -12.43 -3.02
C ASN A 134 -14.07 -13.73 -2.46
N ALA A 135 -12.77 -13.74 -2.27
CA ALA A 135 -12.06 -15.00 -2.11
C ALA A 135 -11.51 -15.24 -0.71
N ALA A 136 -11.32 -14.20 0.08
CA ALA A 136 -10.56 -14.36 1.33
C ALA A 136 -11.04 -13.46 2.46
N GLU A 137 -10.85 -13.95 3.66
CA GLU A 137 -10.75 -13.11 4.86
C GLU A 137 -9.28 -12.79 5.13
N GLY A 138 -9.00 -11.60 5.62
CA GLY A 138 -7.65 -11.16 5.92
C GLY A 138 -7.57 -10.37 7.21
N VAL A 139 -6.46 -10.52 7.92
CA VAL A 139 -6.15 -9.73 9.11
C VAL A 139 -4.86 -8.96 8.90
N ASN A 140 -4.89 -7.68 9.22
CA ASN A 140 -3.74 -6.80 9.20
C ASN A 140 -3.60 -6.15 10.58
N HIS A 141 -2.43 -6.17 11.16
CA HIS A 141 -2.17 -5.45 12.40
C HIS A 141 -0.73 -4.95 12.43
N GLY A 142 -0.51 -3.87 13.15
CA GLY A 142 0.82 -3.29 13.16
C GLY A 142 0.95 -2.04 14.00
N LEU A 143 2.12 -1.44 13.80
CA LEU A 143 2.54 -0.21 14.44
C LEU A 143 3.09 0.73 13.37
N GLU A 144 2.64 1.99 13.42
CA GLU A 144 3.21 3.07 12.62
C GLU A 144 3.77 4.15 13.55
N ILE A 145 4.97 4.63 13.25
CA ILE A 145 5.64 5.72 13.97
C ILE A 145 6.11 6.74 12.96
N ASN A 146 5.77 8.00 13.22
CA ASN A 146 6.31 9.14 12.50
C ASN A 146 6.90 10.11 13.54
N MET A 147 8.13 10.54 13.32
CA MET A 147 8.85 11.43 14.22
C MET A 147 9.68 12.44 13.42
N ASP A 148 9.43 13.71 13.68
CA ASP A 148 10.24 14.82 13.19
C ASP A 148 10.98 15.45 14.36
N MET A 149 12.28 15.73 14.18
CA MET A 149 13.17 16.21 15.24
C MET A 149 13.97 17.42 14.77
N ASP A 150 13.86 18.52 15.51
CA ASP A 150 14.76 19.67 15.41
C ASP A 150 15.92 19.49 16.40
N ILE A 151 17.02 18.88 15.95
CA ILE A 151 18.19 18.60 16.79
C ILE A 151 18.84 19.90 17.23
N ASN A 152 18.99 20.85 16.30
CA ASN A 152 19.41 22.22 16.55
C ASN A 152 18.93 23.14 15.40
N GLN A 153 19.35 24.43 15.40
CA GLN A 153 18.93 25.42 14.40
C GLN A 153 19.32 25.08 12.95
N SER A 154 20.33 24.22 12.76
CA SER A 154 20.84 23.85 11.44
C SER A 154 20.66 22.38 11.09
N LEU A 155 20.19 21.54 12.00
CA LEU A 155 20.07 20.11 11.81
C LEU A 155 18.70 19.61 12.26
N SER A 156 17.98 19.00 11.33
CA SER A 156 16.75 18.25 11.60
C SER A 156 16.84 16.82 11.09
N ALA A 157 16.03 15.95 11.66
CA ALA A 157 15.93 14.57 11.28
C ALA A 157 14.46 14.13 11.24
N PHE A 158 14.17 13.12 10.44
CA PHE A 158 12.89 12.44 10.50
C PHE A 158 13.06 10.93 10.55
N VAL A 159 12.08 10.26 11.16
CA VAL A 159 11.98 8.80 11.25
C VAL A 159 10.53 8.41 10.99
N ASN A 160 10.32 7.60 9.95
CA ASN A 160 9.04 6.95 9.66
C ASN A 160 9.27 5.45 9.68
N LEU A 161 8.50 4.73 10.52
CA LEU A 161 8.59 3.29 10.68
C LEU A 161 7.21 2.67 10.54
N GLY A 162 7.08 1.62 9.74
CA GLY A 162 5.92 0.76 9.66
C GLY A 162 6.31 -0.68 9.98
N ILE A 163 5.62 -1.27 10.94
CA ILE A 163 5.67 -2.70 11.24
C ILE A 163 4.29 -3.24 10.96
N LEU A 164 4.19 -4.15 10.00
CA LEU A 164 2.94 -4.70 9.52
C LEU A 164 2.99 -6.23 9.54
N LYS A 165 1.99 -6.85 10.14
CA LYS A 165 1.74 -8.26 9.99
C LYS A 165 0.40 -8.45 9.31
N THR A 166 0.40 -9.17 8.21
CA THR A 166 -0.81 -9.52 7.46
C THR A 166 -0.95 -11.03 7.42
N GLU A 167 -2.17 -11.52 7.37
CA GLU A 167 -2.45 -12.95 7.29
C GLU A 167 -3.72 -13.18 6.46
N ILE A 168 -3.65 -14.12 5.51
CA ILE A 168 -4.80 -14.67 4.84
C ILE A 168 -5.42 -15.70 5.78
N LYS A 169 -6.69 -15.51 6.19
CA LYS A 169 -7.35 -16.34 7.19
C LYS A 169 -8.19 -17.45 6.57
N ASN A 170 -8.95 -17.13 5.57
CA ASN A 170 -9.88 -18.08 4.97
C ASN A 170 -9.95 -17.81 3.47
N TRP A 171 -9.54 -18.77 2.68
CA TRP A 171 -9.64 -18.71 1.22
C TRP A 171 -10.00 -20.09 0.66
N GLN A 172 -11.29 -20.35 0.48
CA GLN A 172 -11.81 -21.69 0.16
C GLN A 172 -11.15 -22.33 -1.07
N SER A 173 -10.86 -21.55 -2.12
CA SER A 173 -10.22 -22.05 -3.34
C SER A 173 -8.70 -22.13 -3.27
N ARG A 174 -8.06 -21.53 -2.27
CA ARG A 174 -6.61 -21.43 -2.09
C ARG A 174 -6.20 -21.66 -0.64
N GLN A 175 -6.61 -22.76 -0.06
CA GLN A 175 -6.26 -23.17 1.31
C GLN A 175 -4.74 -23.26 1.53
N ASP A 176 -3.97 -23.48 0.45
CA ASP A 176 -2.51 -23.44 0.45
C ASP A 176 -1.92 -22.08 0.87
N LEU A 177 -2.70 -21.00 0.83
CA LEU A 177 -2.30 -19.64 1.20
C LEU A 177 -2.72 -19.25 2.62
N GLU A 178 -3.53 -20.04 3.28
CA GLU A 178 -3.96 -19.72 4.65
C GLU A 178 -2.77 -19.66 5.61
N GLY A 179 -2.75 -18.64 6.47
CA GLY A 179 -1.63 -18.32 7.34
C GLY A 179 -0.49 -17.54 6.68
N ARG A 180 -0.50 -17.40 5.33
CA ARG A 180 0.51 -16.64 4.59
C ARG A 180 0.25 -15.14 4.70
N ALA A 181 1.33 -14.33 4.64
CA ALA A 181 1.21 -12.89 4.48
C ALA A 181 0.62 -12.54 3.11
N GLN A 182 -0.19 -11.48 3.05
CA GLN A 182 -0.78 -10.94 1.83
C GLN A 182 0.31 -10.42 0.87
N ALA A 183 -0.02 -10.34 -0.43
CA ALA A 183 0.88 -9.79 -1.43
C ALA A 183 1.12 -8.28 -1.22
N HIS A 184 2.29 -7.80 -1.63
CA HIS A 184 2.72 -6.41 -1.52
C HIS A 184 2.67 -5.81 -0.09
N ALA A 185 2.77 -6.66 0.93
CA ALA A 185 2.70 -6.30 2.34
C ALA A 185 4.03 -6.60 3.06
N PRO A 186 5.08 -5.76 2.90
CA PRO A 186 6.33 -5.95 3.63
C PRO A 186 6.11 -5.80 5.13
N GLU A 187 6.69 -6.71 5.93
CA GLU A 187 6.57 -6.65 7.40
C GLU A 187 7.20 -5.38 8.00
N ARG A 188 8.22 -4.85 7.34
CA ARG A 188 8.93 -3.65 7.78
C ARG A 188 9.13 -2.71 6.61
N SER A 189 8.77 -1.45 6.83
CA SER A 189 9.07 -0.34 5.95
C SER A 189 9.57 0.83 6.78
N TYR A 190 10.54 1.56 6.28
CA TYR A 190 11.05 2.73 6.96
C TYR A 190 11.55 3.78 5.99
N ALA A 191 11.51 5.03 6.44
CA ALA A 191 12.20 6.14 5.84
C ALA A 191 12.86 6.96 6.95
N LEU A 192 14.16 7.18 6.82
CA LEU A 192 14.98 7.94 7.78
C LEU A 192 15.68 9.04 7.01
N GLY A 193 15.76 10.24 7.58
CA GLY A 193 16.48 11.32 6.90
C GLY A 193 17.09 12.34 7.85
N LEU A 194 18.11 13.00 7.33
CA LEU A 194 18.80 14.11 7.95
C LEU A 194 18.80 15.30 7.00
N ASN A 195 18.46 16.47 7.50
CA ASN A 195 18.59 17.75 6.80
C ASN A 195 19.54 18.64 7.59
N TRP A 196 20.63 19.04 6.96
CA TRP A 196 21.64 19.87 7.56
C TRP A 196 21.84 21.15 6.75
N ALA A 197 21.60 22.29 7.37
CA ALA A 197 21.79 23.61 6.79
C ALA A 197 22.90 24.36 7.56
N PRO A 198 24.19 24.08 7.29
CA PRO A 198 25.32 24.67 8.04
C PRO A 198 25.42 26.20 7.90
N THR A 199 24.86 26.75 6.84
CA THR A 199 24.76 28.19 6.60
C THR A 199 23.38 28.54 6.06
N SER A 200 23.05 29.83 6.00
CA SER A 200 21.82 30.33 5.37
C SER A 200 21.74 30.06 3.85
N HIS A 201 22.84 29.62 3.25
CA HIS A 201 22.96 29.45 1.80
C HIS A 201 23.15 28.00 1.37
N THR A 202 23.53 27.11 2.27
CA THR A 202 23.84 25.72 1.93
C THR A 202 22.97 24.76 2.71
N TYR A 203 22.51 23.70 2.06
CA TYR A 203 21.85 22.59 2.72
C TYR A 203 22.30 21.25 2.14
N LEU A 204 22.27 20.24 2.98
CA LEU A 204 22.50 18.84 2.66
C LEU A 204 21.33 18.03 3.19
N ALA A 205 20.70 17.24 2.36
CA ALA A 205 19.70 16.25 2.80
C ALA A 205 20.14 14.86 2.34
N ILE A 206 20.08 13.91 3.26
CA ILE A 206 20.29 12.50 2.99
C ILE A 206 19.09 11.73 3.55
N ASP A 207 18.56 10.82 2.76
CA ASP A 207 17.49 9.94 3.20
C ASP A 207 17.74 8.49 2.81
N PHE A 208 17.20 7.59 3.64
CA PHE A 208 17.24 6.16 3.49
C PHE A 208 15.81 5.63 3.51
N THR A 209 15.43 4.90 2.48
CA THR A 209 14.12 4.23 2.41
C THR A 209 14.34 2.74 2.26
N GLY A 210 13.74 1.95 3.14
CA GLY A 210 13.92 0.49 3.11
C GLY A 210 12.62 -0.26 3.27
N LYS A 211 12.58 -1.46 2.69
CA LYS A 211 11.50 -2.44 2.83
C LYS A 211 12.06 -3.85 3.04
N SER A 212 11.40 -4.63 3.88
CA SER A 212 11.65 -6.07 3.95
C SER A 212 11.10 -6.78 2.71
N SER A 213 11.46 -8.05 2.51
CA SER A 213 10.91 -8.89 1.44
C SER A 213 9.38 -9.01 1.58
N PHE A 214 8.69 -9.12 0.46
CA PHE A 214 7.24 -9.31 0.38
C PHE A 214 6.86 -10.23 -0.77
N TYR A 215 5.71 -10.88 -0.69
CA TYR A 215 5.18 -11.66 -1.80
C TYR A 215 4.73 -10.76 -2.94
N TYR A 216 5.04 -11.14 -4.18
CA TYR A 216 4.66 -10.38 -5.35
C TYR A 216 3.17 -10.53 -5.73
N SER A 217 2.56 -11.65 -5.37
CA SER A 217 1.20 -11.99 -5.76
C SER A 217 0.59 -13.00 -4.78
N ASP A 218 -0.73 -13.09 -4.79
CA ASP A 218 -1.46 -14.17 -4.13
C ASP A 218 -1.61 -15.40 -5.05
N SER A 219 -1.18 -15.34 -6.31
CA SER A 219 -1.21 -16.49 -7.24
C SER A 219 0.04 -17.40 -7.16
N HIS A 220 1.15 -16.93 -6.57
CA HIS A 220 2.41 -17.67 -6.42
C HIS A 220 3.19 -17.26 -5.17
N ASN A 221 4.19 -18.06 -4.79
CA ASN A 221 4.97 -17.87 -3.56
C ASN A 221 6.32 -17.14 -3.76
N ASN A 222 6.56 -16.55 -4.93
CA ASN A 222 7.78 -15.79 -5.16
C ASN A 222 7.75 -14.44 -4.41
N LYS A 223 8.91 -14.07 -3.87
CA LYS A 223 9.09 -12.86 -3.05
C LYS A 223 10.15 -11.93 -3.65
N SER A 224 9.97 -10.64 -3.39
CA SER A 224 11.06 -9.67 -3.55
C SER A 224 12.19 -9.95 -2.57
N LYS A 225 13.39 -9.42 -2.87
CA LYS A 225 14.42 -9.23 -1.85
C LYS A 225 14.10 -7.98 -1.02
N SER A 226 14.63 -7.92 0.21
CA SER A 226 14.67 -6.67 0.97
C SER A 226 15.67 -5.71 0.32
N TYR A 227 15.39 -4.41 0.38
CA TYR A 227 16.29 -3.39 -0.17
C TYR A 227 16.28 -2.11 0.66
N VAL A 228 17.34 -1.32 0.47
CA VAL A 228 17.48 0.03 1.03
C VAL A 228 17.95 0.96 -0.06
N LEU A 229 17.23 2.04 -0.28
CA LEU A 229 17.59 3.10 -1.22
C LEU A 229 18.11 4.28 -0.43
N THR A 230 19.19 4.89 -0.92
CA THR A 230 19.79 6.09 -0.34
C THR A 230 19.74 7.21 -1.36
N ASN A 231 19.24 8.37 -0.94
CA ASN A 231 19.17 9.58 -1.76
C ASN A 231 19.96 10.70 -1.09
N LEU A 232 20.48 11.58 -1.91
CA LEU A 232 21.28 12.73 -1.50
C LEU A 232 20.84 13.97 -2.25
N ASN A 233 20.71 15.09 -1.56
CA ASN A 233 20.52 16.40 -2.14
C ASN A 233 21.51 17.38 -1.49
N LEU A 234 22.26 18.12 -2.31
CA LEU A 234 23.16 19.20 -1.90
C LEU A 234 22.73 20.48 -2.60
N GLY A 235 22.34 21.48 -1.83
CA GLY A 235 21.82 22.73 -2.38
C GLY A 235 22.64 23.94 -1.96
N TYR A 236 22.66 24.94 -2.85
CA TYR A 236 23.22 26.26 -2.61
C TYR A 236 22.25 27.34 -3.07
N VAL A 237 21.85 28.19 -2.15
CA VAL A 237 20.91 29.29 -2.41
C VAL A 237 21.65 30.61 -2.30
N LYS A 238 21.58 31.46 -3.33
CA LYS A 238 22.17 32.79 -3.33
C LYS A 238 21.26 33.78 -4.06
N ASN A 239 20.82 34.80 -3.37
CA ASN A 239 19.83 35.74 -3.85
C ASN A 239 18.57 34.98 -4.33
N ASN A 240 18.20 35.17 -5.58
CA ASN A 240 17.03 34.52 -6.19
C ASN A 240 17.38 33.18 -6.87
N TRP A 241 18.61 32.71 -6.78
CA TRP A 241 19.06 31.48 -7.40
C TRP A 241 19.12 30.33 -6.40
N ASN A 242 18.60 29.15 -6.78
CA ASN A 242 18.76 27.90 -6.08
C ASN A 242 19.42 26.89 -7.04
N TYR A 243 20.57 26.37 -6.60
CA TYR A 243 21.33 25.33 -7.29
C TYR A 243 21.26 24.06 -6.46
N GLU A 244 20.88 22.96 -7.04
CA GLU A 244 20.78 21.66 -6.38
C GLU A 244 21.46 20.59 -7.20
N LEU A 245 22.37 19.85 -6.57
CA LEU A 245 22.90 18.58 -7.04
C LEU A 245 22.16 17.47 -6.29
N TRP A 246 21.57 16.56 -7.02
CA TRP A 246 20.83 15.45 -6.41
C TRP A 246 21.25 14.11 -6.97
N ALA A 247 21.17 13.07 -6.13
CA ALA A 247 21.36 11.69 -6.50
C ALA A 247 20.24 10.84 -5.90
N ARG A 248 19.62 10.00 -6.71
CA ARG A 248 18.65 8.98 -6.31
C ARG A 248 19.29 7.61 -6.44
N ASN A 249 19.00 6.72 -5.48
CA ASN A 249 19.59 5.39 -5.42
C ASN A 249 21.12 5.46 -5.60
N ILE A 250 21.79 6.24 -4.76
CA ILE A 250 23.23 6.60 -4.93
C ILE A 250 24.16 5.37 -4.98
N PHE A 251 23.76 4.26 -4.33
CA PHE A 251 24.52 3.02 -4.31
C PHE A 251 24.18 2.09 -5.47
N ASP A 252 23.28 2.49 -6.37
CA ASP A 252 22.82 1.70 -7.52
C ASP A 252 22.26 0.34 -7.11
N GLU A 253 21.48 0.33 -6.01
CA GLU A 253 20.86 -0.89 -5.51
C GLU A 253 19.89 -1.46 -6.55
N TYR A 254 20.08 -2.74 -6.87
CA TYR A 254 19.22 -3.46 -7.80
C TYR A 254 18.09 -4.13 -7.04
N TYR A 255 16.87 -3.66 -7.26
CA TYR A 255 15.69 -4.10 -6.52
C TYR A 255 14.48 -4.30 -7.42
N SER A 256 13.59 -5.21 -7.01
CA SER A 256 12.38 -5.54 -7.74
C SER A 256 11.15 -5.02 -7.00
N VAL A 257 10.23 -4.41 -7.75
CA VAL A 257 9.00 -3.82 -7.22
C VAL A 257 7.77 -4.66 -7.51
N ARG A 258 7.84 -5.55 -8.51
CA ARG A 258 6.75 -6.46 -8.92
C ARG A 258 7.33 -7.71 -9.55
N GLY A 259 6.63 -8.82 -9.41
CA GLY A 259 6.99 -10.09 -10.05
C GLY A 259 5.76 -10.79 -10.60
N PHE A 260 5.94 -11.44 -11.75
CA PHE A 260 4.97 -12.29 -12.41
C PHE A 260 5.58 -13.67 -12.58
N TYR A 261 4.79 -14.70 -12.36
CA TYR A 261 5.27 -16.08 -12.47
C TYR A 261 4.32 -16.88 -13.37
N PHE A 262 4.74 -17.12 -14.59
CA PHE A 262 3.98 -17.85 -15.62
C PHE A 262 4.90 -18.29 -16.76
N GLY A 263 4.42 -19.23 -17.58
CA GLY A 263 5.11 -19.70 -18.78
C GLY A 263 4.81 -18.81 -19.99
N ASN A 264 5.81 -18.07 -20.48
CA ASN A 264 5.68 -17.17 -21.63
C ASN A 264 6.62 -17.49 -22.78
N GLU A 265 7.57 -18.42 -22.60
CA GLU A 265 8.62 -18.67 -23.58
C GLU A 265 8.44 -20.05 -24.23
N ALA A 266 8.28 -20.03 -25.58
CA ALA A 266 8.22 -21.23 -26.38
C ALA A 266 9.58 -21.97 -26.38
N PRO A 267 9.63 -23.29 -26.60
CA PRO A 267 8.51 -24.18 -26.96
C PRO A 267 7.78 -24.81 -25.76
N ASN A 268 8.35 -24.72 -24.54
CA ASN A 268 7.89 -25.52 -23.41
C ASN A 268 7.03 -24.75 -22.42
N PHE A 269 6.95 -23.41 -22.55
CA PHE A 269 6.19 -22.51 -21.68
C PHE A 269 6.38 -22.82 -20.18
N ILE A 270 7.64 -23.00 -19.78
CA ILE A 270 8.00 -23.30 -18.39
C ILE A 270 7.75 -22.05 -17.54
N ASP A 271 7.05 -22.21 -16.42
CA ASP A 271 6.81 -21.13 -15.46
C ASP A 271 8.12 -20.49 -15.01
N THR A 272 8.25 -19.21 -15.27
CA THR A 272 9.44 -18.40 -15.00
C THR A 272 9.05 -17.12 -14.28
N LEU A 273 9.90 -16.67 -13.35
CA LEU A 273 9.70 -15.41 -12.66
C LEU A 273 10.21 -14.25 -13.50
N TYR A 274 9.30 -13.37 -13.90
CA TYR A 274 9.60 -12.10 -14.56
C TYR A 274 9.48 -10.96 -13.55
N GLU A 275 10.53 -10.18 -13.35
CA GLU A 275 10.55 -9.11 -12.36
C GLU A 275 10.59 -7.74 -13.02
N ARG A 276 9.77 -6.83 -12.52
CA ARG A 276 9.91 -5.41 -12.80
C ARG A 276 10.82 -4.79 -11.77
N HIS A 277 11.94 -4.23 -12.24
CA HIS A 277 12.91 -3.54 -11.38
C HIS A 277 12.50 -2.10 -11.12
N GLY A 278 12.95 -1.56 -10.01
CA GLY A 278 12.88 -0.15 -9.70
C GLY A 278 13.96 0.65 -10.44
N ASP A 279 13.95 1.96 -10.24
CA ASP A 279 14.86 2.86 -10.95
C ASP A 279 16.32 2.66 -10.51
N PRO A 280 17.27 2.63 -11.46
CA PRO A 280 18.70 2.60 -11.15
C PRO A 280 19.15 3.94 -10.55
N ARG A 281 20.45 4.08 -10.27
CA ARG A 281 21.02 5.35 -9.83
C ARG A 281 20.79 6.46 -10.87
N HIS A 282 20.21 7.56 -10.40
CA HIS A 282 20.05 8.79 -11.17
C HIS A 282 20.79 9.92 -10.46
N ILE A 283 21.54 10.72 -11.21
CA ILE A 283 22.24 11.92 -10.73
C ILE A 283 21.86 13.08 -11.63
N GLY A 284 21.55 14.22 -11.05
CA GLY A 284 21.14 15.40 -11.82
C GLY A 284 21.43 16.70 -11.10
N VAL A 285 21.29 17.78 -11.84
CA VAL A 285 21.41 19.16 -11.37
C VAL A 285 20.10 19.89 -11.67
N SER A 286 19.61 20.63 -10.69
CA SER A 286 18.46 21.52 -10.84
C SER A 286 18.90 22.95 -10.56
N ILE A 287 18.47 23.89 -11.41
CA ILE A 287 18.71 25.32 -11.24
C ILE A 287 17.35 26.02 -11.31
N ARG A 288 17.02 26.75 -10.26
CA ARG A 288 15.77 27.53 -10.15
C ARG A 288 16.08 29.00 -9.88
N TYR A 289 15.35 29.86 -10.55
CA TYR A 289 15.36 31.31 -10.31
C TYR A 289 13.96 31.76 -9.89
N ASP A 290 13.86 32.41 -8.75
CA ASP A 290 12.61 32.98 -8.23
C ASP A 290 12.57 34.47 -8.59
N PHE A 291 11.56 34.91 -9.37
CA PHE A 291 11.41 36.27 -9.91
C PHE A 291 10.90 37.28 -8.88
#